data_ab3aafcbee4e9a9e3e0016fe376a6146
#
_entry.id   ab3aafcbee4e9a9e3e0016fe376a6146
#
_cell.length_a   1.000
_cell.length_b   1.000
_cell.length_c   1.000
_cell.angle_alpha   90.00
_cell.angle_beta   90.00
_cell.angle_gamma   90.00
#
_symmetry.space_group_name_H-M   'P 1'
#
loop_
_entity.id
_entity.type
_entity.pdbx_description
1 polymer ?
#
loop_
_entity_poly.entity_id
_entity_poly.type
_entity_poly.pdbx_seq_one_letter_code
_entity_poly.pdbx_strand_id
1 'polypeptide(L)'
;TIDPELMPFLLVQPTKKPSVNPLPILLLAWVVSILAVAGPTTQKIPKPILEREDALVIVLDLTWSMYASDVTPSRLVNAKRKITDLLMARNEGMTGLIVFAGDAHAVSPLTDDNKTILALLSTLGPEMMPAPGSALAPALTLARSLFVSAGAATGRVLVITDEVRDAPAALSAASALSDQYPLSLMVVGTQSGAPIRLPQSMGDNFLKDAQGSLVIPAVNFDAIQRFANASGASLTELNLLNDALSIWLEPPN
;
A
#
# COMPACT_ATOMS: atom_id res chain seq x y z
N THR A 1 -4.04 -89.33 40.74
CA THR A 1 -2.79 -89.67 40.04
C THR A 1 -3.12 -89.78 38.58
N ILE A 2 -2.66 -88.81 37.75
CA ILE A 2 -2.84 -88.76 36.32
C ILE A 2 -1.87 -89.77 35.71
N ASP A 3 -2.38 -90.61 34.84
CA ASP A 3 -1.60 -91.64 34.16
C ASP A 3 -0.48 -91.05 33.32
N PRO A 4 0.79 -91.46 33.46
CA PRO A 4 1.95 -90.91 32.78
C PRO A 4 1.82 -90.95 31.21
N GLU A 5 1.04 -91.92 30.70
CA GLU A 5 0.82 -92.07 29.24
C GLU A 5 -0.05 -91.02 28.63
N LEU A 6 -0.82 -90.24 29.41
CA LEU A 6 -1.69 -89.15 28.95
C LEU A 6 -1.00 -87.73 28.92
N MET A 7 0.18 -87.62 29.53
CA MET A 7 0.96 -86.40 29.65
C MET A 7 1.30 -85.74 28.25
N PRO A 8 1.70 -86.51 27.24
CA PRO A 8 2.04 -85.94 25.95
C PRO A 8 0.87 -85.33 25.23
N PHE A 9 -0.37 -85.72 25.51
CA PHE A 9 -1.60 -85.21 24.86
C PHE A 9 -2.21 -84.08 25.61
N LEU A 10 -1.84 -83.82 26.83
CA LEU A 10 -2.34 -82.74 27.67
C LEU A 10 -1.46 -81.46 27.60
N LEU A 11 -0.20 -81.64 27.20
CA LEU A 11 0.71 -80.52 27.02
C LEU A 11 0.61 -79.99 25.56
N VAL A 12 -0.28 -79.10 25.37
CA VAL A 12 -0.26 -78.27 24.13
C VAL A 12 1.03 -77.43 24.17
N GLN A 13 2.07 -77.91 23.48
CA GLN A 13 3.26 -77.12 23.29
C GLN A 13 2.84 -75.85 22.46
N PRO A 14 3.01 -74.65 23.00
CA PRO A 14 2.75 -73.46 22.22
C PRO A 14 3.74 -73.50 21.05
N THR A 15 3.23 -73.70 19.84
CA THR A 15 4.00 -73.45 18.61
C THR A 15 4.57 -72.06 18.71
N LYS A 16 5.90 -71.94 18.86
CA LYS A 16 6.62 -70.70 18.81
C LYS A 16 6.37 -70.10 17.38
N LYS A 17 5.26 -69.34 17.22
CA LYS A 17 5.16 -68.43 16.08
C LYS A 17 6.32 -67.45 16.19
N PRO A 18 7.03 -67.13 15.12
CA PRO A 18 8.09 -66.17 15.17
C PRO A 18 7.46 -64.85 15.72
N SER A 19 7.84 -64.52 16.93
CA SER A 19 7.41 -63.28 17.59
C SER A 19 8.13 -62.14 16.88
N VAL A 20 7.51 -61.59 15.86
CA VAL A 20 7.98 -60.33 15.29
C VAL A 20 7.76 -59.29 16.39
N ASN A 21 8.85 -58.78 16.94
CA ASN A 21 8.77 -57.71 17.95
C ASN A 21 8.13 -56.47 17.28
N PRO A 22 6.95 -56.03 17.69
CA PRO A 22 6.26 -54.91 17.03
C PRO A 22 6.91 -53.54 17.32
N LEU A 23 7.83 -53.49 18.28
CA LEU A 23 8.45 -52.25 18.74
C LEU A 23 9.19 -51.50 17.63
N PRO A 24 10.04 -52.10 16.79
CA PRO A 24 10.74 -51.40 15.70
C PRO A 24 9.76 -50.90 14.64
N ILE A 25 8.67 -51.62 14.36
CA ILE A 25 7.65 -51.21 13.39
C ILE A 25 6.89 -49.97 13.91
N LEU A 26 6.56 -49.99 15.22
CA LEU A 26 5.89 -48.86 15.87
C LEU A 26 6.78 -47.61 15.92
N LEU A 27 8.08 -47.79 16.22
CA LEU A 27 9.09 -46.73 16.21
C LEU A 27 9.24 -46.14 14.79
N LEU A 28 9.30 -46.95 13.74
CA LEU A 28 9.39 -46.50 12.37
C LEU A 28 8.14 -45.72 11.96
N ALA A 29 6.95 -46.23 12.32
CA ALA A 29 5.69 -45.51 12.05
C ALA A 29 5.65 -44.16 12.74
N TRP A 30 6.17 -44.06 13.96
CA TRP A 30 6.25 -42.81 14.73
C TRP A 30 7.19 -41.80 14.06
N VAL A 31 8.38 -42.24 13.65
CA VAL A 31 9.36 -41.40 12.95
C VAL A 31 8.79 -40.89 11.61
N VAL A 32 8.13 -41.75 10.84
CA VAL A 32 7.48 -41.39 9.58
C VAL A 32 6.36 -40.38 9.84
N SER A 33 5.58 -40.56 10.91
CA SER A 33 4.51 -39.59 11.25
C SER A 33 5.08 -38.24 11.65
N ILE A 34 6.16 -38.18 12.41
CA ILE A 34 6.84 -36.94 12.77
C ILE A 34 7.40 -36.24 11.53
N LEU A 35 8.03 -36.97 10.61
CA LEU A 35 8.55 -36.45 9.35
C LEU A 35 7.43 -35.93 8.46
N ALA A 36 6.27 -36.60 8.43
CA ALA A 36 5.11 -36.14 7.65
C ALA A 36 4.52 -34.86 8.22
N VAL A 37 4.46 -34.69 9.54
CA VAL A 37 4.00 -33.46 10.20
C VAL A 37 5.01 -32.31 10.07
N ALA A 38 6.31 -32.63 10.09
CA ALA A 38 7.39 -31.66 9.92
C ALA A 38 7.39 -31.02 8.52
N GLY A 39 6.67 -31.58 7.54
CA GLY A 39 6.48 -31.02 6.20
C GLY A 39 7.81 -30.68 5.51
N PRO A 40 8.76 -31.63 5.32
CA PRO A 40 10.02 -31.29 4.66
C PRO A 40 9.74 -30.84 3.23
N THR A 41 9.73 -29.52 3.01
CA THR A 41 9.64 -28.95 1.68
C THR A 41 11.00 -28.97 1.01
N THR A 42 11.19 -29.92 0.10
CA THR A 42 12.42 -30.07 -0.69
C THR A 42 12.41 -29.18 -1.95
N GLN A 43 11.27 -28.62 -2.31
CA GLN A 43 11.18 -27.68 -3.40
C GLN A 43 11.28 -26.25 -2.85
N LYS A 44 12.44 -25.62 -3.01
CA LYS A 44 12.51 -24.19 -3.18
C LYS A 44 11.75 -23.88 -4.47
N ILE A 45 10.49 -23.46 -4.38
CA ILE A 45 9.82 -22.82 -5.52
C ILE A 45 10.69 -21.60 -5.81
N PRO A 46 11.43 -21.54 -6.93
CA PRO A 46 12.05 -20.29 -7.30
C PRO A 46 10.88 -19.33 -7.48
N LYS A 47 10.70 -18.39 -6.53
CA LYS A 47 9.96 -17.18 -6.88
C LYS A 47 10.66 -16.66 -8.12
N PRO A 48 9.95 -16.45 -9.23
CA PRO A 48 10.56 -15.82 -10.38
C PRO A 48 11.14 -14.50 -9.88
N ILE A 49 12.46 -14.35 -9.96
CA ILE A 49 13.23 -13.14 -9.60
C ILE A 49 12.84 -11.96 -10.54
N LEU A 50 11.80 -12.16 -11.33
CA LEU A 50 11.13 -11.22 -12.23
C LEU A 50 9.80 -10.69 -11.66
N GLU A 51 9.51 -10.80 -10.37
CA GLU A 51 8.60 -9.83 -9.77
C GLU A 51 9.28 -8.48 -9.95
N ARG A 52 8.81 -7.73 -10.96
CA ARG A 52 9.24 -6.35 -11.17
C ARG A 52 9.13 -5.68 -9.81
N GLU A 53 10.29 -5.31 -9.24
CA GLU A 53 10.37 -4.53 -8.01
C GLU A 53 9.89 -3.08 -8.30
N ASP A 54 8.75 -2.95 -8.98
CA ASP A 54 8.15 -1.65 -9.26
C ASP A 54 7.27 -1.27 -8.08
N ALA A 55 7.88 -0.62 -7.11
CA ALA A 55 7.19 -0.09 -5.96
C ALA A 55 6.67 1.32 -6.26
N LEU A 56 5.39 1.56 -5.98
CA LEU A 56 4.75 2.87 -6.13
C LEU A 56 4.22 3.33 -4.78
N VAL A 57 4.61 4.51 -4.32
CA VAL A 57 3.98 5.16 -3.17
C VAL A 57 3.14 6.33 -3.68
N ILE A 58 1.83 6.25 -3.44
CA ILE A 58 0.87 7.31 -3.73
C ILE A 58 0.73 8.17 -2.47
N VAL A 59 0.93 9.47 -2.63
CA VAL A 59 0.79 10.47 -1.57
C VAL A 59 -0.39 11.37 -1.94
N LEU A 60 -1.50 11.24 -1.20
CA LEU A 60 -2.74 11.95 -1.48
C LEU A 60 -2.94 13.10 -0.49
N ASP A 61 -3.14 14.28 -1.01
CA ASP A 61 -3.52 15.45 -0.25
C ASP A 61 -4.95 15.31 0.29
N LEU A 62 -5.13 15.46 1.60
CA LEU A 62 -6.40 15.49 2.30
C LEU A 62 -6.63 16.84 3.01
N THR A 63 -6.11 17.93 2.47
CA THR A 63 -6.47 19.27 2.94
C THR A 63 -7.90 19.62 2.58
N TRP A 64 -8.49 20.56 3.30
CA TRP A 64 -9.86 21.01 3.04
C TRP A 64 -10.05 21.59 1.63
N SER A 65 -9.00 22.15 1.02
CA SER A 65 -9.01 22.66 -0.36
C SER A 65 -9.36 21.57 -1.37
N MET A 66 -9.09 20.30 -1.06
CA MET A 66 -9.44 19.17 -1.92
C MET A 66 -10.95 18.93 -2.04
N TYR A 67 -11.78 19.56 -1.20
CA TYR A 67 -13.23 19.57 -1.36
C TYR A 67 -13.73 20.69 -2.29
N ALA A 68 -12.85 21.57 -2.80
CA ALA A 68 -13.25 22.56 -3.79
C ALA A 68 -13.84 21.89 -5.04
N SER A 69 -14.86 22.54 -5.62
CA SER A 69 -15.67 21.99 -6.72
C SER A 69 -15.37 22.65 -8.07
N ASP A 70 -14.20 23.28 -8.20
CA ASP A 70 -13.71 23.84 -9.46
C ASP A 70 -13.45 22.78 -10.54
N VAL A 71 -13.23 21.55 -10.11
CA VAL A 71 -13.24 20.33 -10.95
C VAL A 71 -14.36 19.41 -10.44
N THR A 72 -15.41 19.26 -11.24
CA THR A 72 -16.62 18.51 -10.85
C THR A 72 -16.33 17.01 -10.70
N PRO A 73 -16.78 16.35 -9.62
CA PRO A 73 -17.60 16.87 -8.51
C PRO A 73 -16.79 17.59 -7.42
N SER A 74 -15.54 17.20 -7.17
CA SER A 74 -14.54 17.89 -6.35
C SER A 74 -13.14 17.40 -6.70
N ARG A 75 -12.09 18.15 -6.29
CA ARG A 75 -10.69 17.76 -6.50
C ARG A 75 -10.42 16.37 -5.92
N LEU A 76 -10.86 16.12 -4.68
CA LEU A 76 -10.65 14.83 -3.98
C LEU A 76 -11.34 13.67 -4.70
N VAL A 77 -12.58 13.86 -5.16
CA VAL A 77 -13.30 12.79 -5.88
C VAL A 77 -12.56 12.44 -7.17
N ASN A 78 -12.06 13.43 -7.91
CA ASN A 78 -11.31 13.20 -9.13
C ASN A 78 -9.94 12.56 -8.86
N ALA A 79 -9.25 12.98 -7.78
CA ALA A 79 -8.01 12.34 -7.34
C ALA A 79 -8.23 10.85 -6.99
N LYS A 80 -9.27 10.54 -6.21
CA LYS A 80 -9.63 9.16 -5.87
C LYS A 80 -9.98 8.32 -7.10
N ARG A 81 -10.71 8.88 -8.06
CA ARG A 81 -11.00 8.19 -9.34
C ARG A 81 -9.73 7.86 -10.09
N LYS A 82 -8.81 8.83 -10.20
CA LYS A 82 -7.54 8.61 -10.90
C LYS A 82 -6.67 7.56 -10.21
N ILE A 83 -6.60 7.56 -8.87
CA ILE A 83 -5.94 6.51 -8.09
C ILE A 83 -6.61 5.16 -8.35
N THR A 84 -7.94 5.11 -8.38
CA THR A 84 -8.69 3.87 -8.66
C THR A 84 -8.36 3.32 -10.04
N ASP A 85 -8.36 4.16 -11.06
CA ASP A 85 -8.02 3.77 -12.44
C ASP A 85 -6.57 3.26 -12.52
N LEU A 86 -5.64 3.94 -11.83
CA LEU A 86 -4.24 3.53 -11.76
C LEU A 86 -4.10 2.16 -11.09
N LEU A 87 -4.74 1.94 -9.95
CA LEU A 87 -4.66 0.68 -9.21
C LEU A 87 -5.33 -0.49 -9.95
N MET A 88 -6.41 -0.21 -10.70
CA MET A 88 -7.09 -1.22 -11.54
C MET A 88 -6.25 -1.60 -12.77
N ALA A 89 -5.52 -0.65 -13.34
CA ALA A 89 -4.65 -0.89 -14.48
C ALA A 89 -3.31 -1.54 -14.09
N ARG A 90 -2.89 -1.39 -12.82
CA ARG A 90 -1.64 -1.92 -12.30
C ARG A 90 -1.82 -3.37 -11.85
N ASN A 91 -1.32 -4.31 -12.67
CA ASN A 91 -1.45 -5.75 -12.42
C ASN A 91 -0.27 -6.32 -11.64
N GLU A 92 0.87 -5.62 -11.56
CA GLU A 92 2.12 -6.09 -10.98
C GLU A 92 2.76 -4.98 -10.12
N GLY A 93 3.62 -5.38 -9.19
CA GLY A 93 4.36 -4.50 -8.29
C GLY A 93 3.59 -4.17 -7.00
N MET A 94 4.30 -3.55 -6.05
CA MET A 94 3.73 -3.15 -4.77
C MET A 94 3.27 -1.70 -4.80
N THR A 95 2.16 -1.42 -4.14
CA THR A 95 1.66 -0.04 -3.98
C THR A 95 1.47 0.29 -2.51
N GLY A 96 1.90 1.47 -2.08
CA GLY A 96 1.63 2.05 -0.78
C GLY A 96 0.77 3.30 -0.90
N LEU A 97 0.00 3.62 0.13
CA LEU A 97 -0.84 4.81 0.18
C LEU A 97 -0.55 5.62 1.43
N ILE A 98 -0.17 6.88 1.23
CA ILE A 98 0.03 7.88 2.26
C ILE A 98 -0.98 8.98 2.05
N VAL A 99 -1.48 9.56 3.13
CA VAL A 99 -2.29 10.77 3.12
C VAL A 99 -1.61 11.84 3.95
N PHE A 100 -1.81 13.10 3.57
CA PHE A 100 -1.27 14.22 4.34
C PHE A 100 -2.22 15.43 4.37
N ALA A 101 -2.06 16.21 5.43
CA ALA A 101 -2.58 17.57 5.61
C ALA A 101 -1.56 18.36 6.44
N GLY A 102 -1.83 18.73 7.68
CA GLY A 102 -0.83 19.31 8.59
C GLY A 102 0.21 18.30 9.09
N ASP A 103 -0.07 17.02 8.97
CA ASP A 103 0.78 15.87 9.24
C ASP A 103 0.60 14.80 8.15
N ALA A 104 1.32 13.67 8.24
CA ALA A 104 1.27 12.62 7.25
C ALA A 104 1.09 11.24 7.90
N HIS A 105 0.26 10.40 7.29
CA HIS A 105 -0.08 9.07 7.78
C HIS A 105 -0.04 8.03 6.67
N ALA A 106 0.57 6.87 6.96
CA ALA A 106 0.50 5.72 6.07
C ALA A 106 -0.87 5.03 6.24
N VAL A 107 -1.67 5.05 5.20
CA VAL A 107 -2.95 4.33 5.13
C VAL A 107 -2.72 2.86 4.82
N SER A 108 -1.77 2.59 3.91
CA SER A 108 -1.33 1.25 3.55
C SER A 108 0.19 1.23 3.35
N PRO A 109 0.90 0.27 3.94
CA PRO A 109 2.28 0.00 3.56
C PRO A 109 2.35 -0.49 2.12
N LEU A 110 3.56 -0.71 1.59
CA LEU A 110 3.73 -1.34 0.28
C LEU A 110 3.15 -2.76 0.30
N THR A 111 2.17 -3.01 -0.55
CA THR A 111 1.46 -4.28 -0.71
C THR A 111 1.07 -4.52 -2.18
N ASP A 112 0.91 -5.76 -2.56
CA ASP A 112 0.35 -6.20 -3.85
C ASP A 112 -1.19 -6.27 -3.84
N ASP A 113 -1.82 -6.09 -2.65
CA ASP A 113 -3.28 -6.10 -2.50
C ASP A 113 -3.91 -4.73 -2.82
N ASN A 114 -4.03 -4.43 -4.11
CA ASN A 114 -4.70 -3.22 -4.58
C ASN A 114 -6.16 -3.13 -4.12
N LYS A 115 -6.84 -4.26 -3.85
CA LYS A 115 -8.26 -4.25 -3.42
C LYS A 115 -8.41 -3.66 -2.03
N THR A 116 -7.49 -4.00 -1.12
CA THR A 116 -7.48 -3.41 0.23
C THR A 116 -7.22 -1.90 0.15
N ILE A 117 -6.28 -1.45 -0.69
CA ILE A 117 -6.03 -0.01 -0.88
C ILE A 117 -7.27 0.70 -1.41
N LEU A 118 -7.98 0.13 -2.40
CA LEU A 118 -9.21 0.69 -2.97
C LEU A 118 -10.33 0.81 -1.92
N ALA A 119 -10.48 -0.20 -1.06
CA ALA A 119 -11.47 -0.17 0.02
C ALA A 119 -11.18 0.97 1.00
N LEU A 120 -9.92 1.13 1.43
CA LEU A 120 -9.50 2.21 2.32
C LEU A 120 -9.65 3.59 1.65
N LEU A 121 -9.21 3.73 0.38
CA LEU A 121 -9.27 4.97 -0.38
C LEU A 121 -10.68 5.57 -0.42
N SER A 122 -11.71 4.72 -0.52
CA SER A 122 -13.11 5.15 -0.59
C SER A 122 -13.55 5.95 0.65
N THR A 123 -13.01 5.62 1.83
CA THR A 123 -13.40 6.20 3.12
C THR A 123 -12.63 7.47 3.48
N LEU A 124 -11.50 7.75 2.83
CA LEU A 124 -10.64 8.88 3.18
C LEU A 124 -11.33 10.22 2.94
N GLY A 125 -11.09 11.17 3.84
CA GLY A 125 -11.57 12.55 3.72
C GLY A 125 -10.78 13.50 4.61
N PRO A 126 -10.79 14.82 4.31
CA PRO A 126 -10.11 15.84 5.11
C PRO A 126 -10.48 15.83 6.60
N GLU A 127 -11.72 15.44 6.92
CA GLU A 127 -12.23 15.31 8.29
C GLU A 127 -11.55 14.24 9.12
N MET A 128 -10.82 13.33 8.49
CA MET A 128 -10.06 12.27 9.18
C MET A 128 -8.68 12.73 9.64
N MET A 129 -8.20 13.87 9.09
CA MET A 129 -6.87 14.36 9.40
C MET A 129 -6.85 15.07 10.76
N PRO A 130 -5.97 14.66 11.69
CA PRO A 130 -5.94 15.21 13.05
C PRO A 130 -5.42 16.64 13.10
N ALA A 131 -4.53 17.03 12.17
CA ALA A 131 -3.94 18.35 12.10
C ALA A 131 -4.30 19.07 10.81
N PRO A 132 -4.87 20.29 10.87
CA PRO A 132 -5.09 21.10 9.68
C PRO A 132 -3.75 21.66 9.16
N GLY A 133 -3.66 21.89 7.86
CA GLY A 133 -2.46 22.43 7.22
C GLY A 133 -2.17 21.70 5.92
N SER A 134 -1.00 22.00 5.32
CA SER A 134 -0.49 21.32 4.13
C SER A 134 1.02 21.16 4.30
N ALA A 135 1.45 20.01 4.80
CA ALA A 135 2.83 19.66 5.09
C ALA A 135 3.27 18.46 4.23
N LEU A 136 3.85 18.74 3.05
CA LEU A 136 4.30 17.71 2.12
C LEU A 136 5.60 17.02 2.59
N ALA A 137 6.48 17.74 3.30
CA ALA A 137 7.77 17.21 3.73
C ALA A 137 7.67 15.95 4.60
N PRO A 138 6.82 15.87 5.65
CA PRO A 138 6.59 14.63 6.40
C PRO A 138 6.10 13.48 5.53
N ALA A 139 5.23 13.75 4.54
CA ALA A 139 4.71 12.72 3.65
C ALA A 139 5.79 12.13 2.74
N LEU A 140 6.69 12.95 2.19
CA LEU A 140 7.83 12.48 1.41
C LEU A 140 8.83 11.69 2.25
N THR A 141 9.07 12.12 3.49
CA THR A 141 9.92 11.39 4.45
C THR A 141 9.32 10.02 4.78
N LEU A 142 7.99 9.97 4.99
CA LEU A 142 7.26 8.73 5.24
C LEU A 142 7.29 7.81 4.01
N ALA A 143 7.15 8.35 2.79
CA ALA A 143 7.25 7.59 1.55
C ALA A 143 8.61 6.88 1.45
N ARG A 144 9.70 7.60 1.74
CA ARG A 144 11.04 6.98 1.79
C ARG A 144 11.12 5.86 2.81
N SER A 145 10.53 6.04 3.99
CA SER A 145 10.55 5.01 5.04
C SER A 145 9.79 3.75 4.63
N LEU A 146 8.70 3.87 3.86
CA LEU A 146 7.96 2.72 3.33
C LEU A 146 8.81 1.90 2.35
N PHE A 147 9.55 2.53 1.43
CA PHE A 147 10.46 1.83 0.53
C PHE A 147 11.57 1.10 1.30
N VAL A 148 12.21 1.79 2.23
CA VAL A 148 13.28 1.20 3.06
C VAL A 148 12.75 0.01 3.87
N SER A 149 11.58 0.15 4.50
CA SER A 149 10.97 -0.91 5.31
C SER A 149 10.56 -2.14 4.50
N ALA A 150 10.18 -1.94 3.24
CA ALA A 150 9.83 -3.02 2.32
C ALA A 150 11.06 -3.64 1.62
N GLY A 151 12.25 -3.05 1.77
CA GLY A 151 13.45 -3.47 1.05
C GLY A 151 13.40 -3.20 -0.45
N ALA A 152 12.55 -2.27 -0.90
CA ALA A 152 12.42 -1.91 -2.31
C ALA A 152 13.64 -1.09 -2.75
N ALA A 153 14.46 -1.68 -3.63
CA ALA A 153 15.65 -1.02 -4.15
C ALA A 153 15.32 0.12 -5.12
N THR A 154 14.21 0.00 -5.83
CA THR A 154 13.69 0.99 -6.78
C THR A 154 12.20 1.21 -6.58
N GLY A 155 11.71 2.38 -6.97
CA GLY A 155 10.30 2.71 -6.84
C GLY A 155 10.01 4.11 -7.35
N ARG A 156 8.76 4.54 -7.24
CA ARG A 156 8.30 5.86 -7.69
C ARG A 156 7.37 6.47 -6.64
N VAL A 157 7.40 7.79 -6.52
CA VAL A 157 6.47 8.53 -5.66
C VAL A 157 5.55 9.38 -6.54
N LEU A 158 4.24 9.18 -6.38
CA LEU A 158 3.22 10.00 -7.00
C LEU A 158 2.52 10.86 -5.95
N VAL A 159 2.72 12.16 -5.98
CA VAL A 159 2.02 13.12 -5.13
C VAL A 159 0.83 13.70 -5.89
N ILE A 160 -0.35 13.64 -5.31
CA ILE A 160 -1.56 14.28 -5.84
C ILE A 160 -1.96 15.37 -4.86
N THR A 161 -1.85 16.63 -5.30
CA THR A 161 -2.07 17.82 -4.45
C THR A 161 -2.58 18.99 -5.27
N ASP A 162 -3.12 19.99 -4.60
CA ASP A 162 -3.50 21.27 -5.19
C ASP A 162 -2.57 22.42 -4.77
N GLU A 163 -1.64 22.18 -3.83
CA GLU A 163 -0.70 23.18 -3.35
C GLU A 163 0.60 22.59 -2.77
N VAL A 164 1.65 23.42 -2.70
CA VAL A 164 2.89 23.14 -1.98
C VAL A 164 3.22 24.34 -1.10
N ARG A 165 2.90 24.27 0.20
CA ARG A 165 3.10 25.41 1.14
C ARG A 165 4.47 25.40 1.80
N ASP A 166 4.96 24.25 2.21
CA ASP A 166 6.24 24.07 2.92
C ASP A 166 7.43 23.82 1.96
N ALA A 167 7.47 24.57 0.84
CA ALA A 167 8.42 24.33 -0.24
C ALA A 167 9.88 24.09 0.18
N PRO A 168 10.48 24.84 1.13
CA PRO A 168 11.88 24.59 1.53
C PRO A 168 12.06 23.23 2.21
N ALA A 169 11.16 22.85 3.13
CA ALA A 169 11.20 21.56 3.82
C ALA A 169 10.89 20.40 2.85
N ALA A 170 9.86 20.59 1.99
CA ALA A 170 9.48 19.63 0.98
C ALA A 170 10.60 19.40 -0.04
N LEU A 171 11.35 20.44 -0.46
CA LEU A 171 12.53 20.31 -1.33
C LEU A 171 13.63 19.46 -0.69
N SER A 172 13.91 19.69 0.59
CA SER A 172 14.89 18.88 1.33
C SER A 172 14.49 17.41 1.37
N ALA A 173 13.20 17.13 1.63
CA ALA A 173 12.66 15.76 1.65
C ALA A 173 12.66 15.13 0.25
N ALA A 174 12.31 15.91 -0.79
CA ALA A 174 12.32 15.45 -2.17
C ALA A 174 13.75 15.11 -2.64
N SER A 175 14.75 15.92 -2.28
CA SER A 175 16.15 15.65 -2.61
C SER A 175 16.64 14.34 -1.97
N ALA A 176 16.15 14.00 -0.78
CA ALA A 176 16.46 12.73 -0.12
C ALA A 176 15.84 11.51 -0.80
N LEU A 177 14.83 11.70 -1.66
CA LEU A 177 14.16 10.65 -2.45
C LEU A 177 14.77 10.50 -3.85
N SER A 178 15.16 11.61 -4.49
CA SER A 178 15.29 11.77 -5.94
C SER A 178 16.26 10.82 -6.64
N ASP A 179 17.29 10.32 -5.94
CA ASP A 179 18.31 9.46 -6.57
C ASP A 179 17.82 8.00 -6.77
N GLN A 180 16.90 7.54 -5.93
CA GLN A 180 16.40 6.16 -5.96
C GLN A 180 14.91 6.06 -6.29
N TYR A 181 14.15 7.11 -5.94
CA TYR A 181 12.69 7.10 -6.03
C TYR A 181 12.20 8.37 -6.73
N PRO A 182 12.16 8.38 -8.08
CA PRO A 182 11.67 9.53 -8.84
C PRO A 182 10.33 10.05 -8.34
N LEU A 183 10.26 11.38 -8.17
CA LEU A 183 9.09 12.09 -7.70
C LEU A 183 8.28 12.61 -8.89
N SER A 184 6.98 12.47 -8.80
CA SER A 184 6.06 13.07 -9.75
C SER A 184 4.91 13.74 -9.02
N LEU A 185 4.53 14.89 -9.52
CA LEU A 185 3.43 15.70 -9.02
C LEU A 185 2.26 15.65 -10.00
N MET A 186 1.10 15.29 -9.50
CA MET A 186 -0.16 15.42 -10.22
C MET A 186 -0.99 16.51 -9.55
N VAL A 187 -1.14 17.63 -10.24
CA VAL A 187 -1.86 18.79 -9.71
C VAL A 187 -3.33 18.69 -10.05
N VAL A 188 -4.18 18.99 -9.08
CA VAL A 188 -5.63 19.00 -9.25
C VAL A 188 -6.22 20.35 -8.85
N GLY A 189 -7.11 20.89 -9.68
CA GLY A 189 -7.77 22.16 -9.44
C GLY A 189 -7.44 23.21 -10.50
N THR A 190 -7.98 24.41 -10.32
CA THR A 190 -7.86 25.52 -11.27
C THR A 190 -7.29 26.78 -10.62
N GLN A 191 -6.77 27.70 -11.42
CA GLN A 191 -6.29 29.01 -10.96
C GLN A 191 -7.41 29.87 -10.36
N SER A 192 -8.65 29.70 -10.82
CA SER A 192 -9.79 30.45 -10.29
C SER A 192 -10.27 29.90 -8.95
N GLY A 193 -10.04 28.62 -8.69
CA GLY A 193 -10.59 27.94 -7.53
C GLY A 193 -12.13 27.88 -7.53
N ALA A 194 -12.69 27.30 -6.48
CA ALA A 194 -14.12 27.35 -6.18
C ALA A 194 -14.35 27.24 -4.67
N PRO A 195 -15.52 27.63 -4.16
CA PRO A 195 -15.86 27.48 -2.75
C PRO A 195 -15.76 26.01 -2.30
N ILE A 196 -15.26 25.80 -1.10
CA ILE A 196 -15.18 24.48 -0.47
C ILE A 196 -16.55 24.11 0.06
N ARG A 197 -17.15 23.04 -0.47
CA ARG A 197 -18.41 22.49 0.03
C ARG A 197 -18.13 21.42 1.06
N LEU A 198 -18.64 21.62 2.28
CA LEU A 198 -18.51 20.66 3.37
C LEU A 198 -19.40 19.45 3.11
N PRO A 199 -19.02 18.23 3.58
CA PRO A 199 -19.83 17.04 3.46
C PRO A 199 -21.17 17.19 4.22
N GLN A 200 -22.17 16.41 3.82
CA GLN A 200 -23.50 16.43 4.46
C GLN A 200 -23.46 16.16 5.96
N SER A 201 -22.53 15.31 6.42
CA SER A 201 -22.26 15.03 7.82
C SER A 201 -21.88 16.28 8.64
N MET A 202 -21.39 17.32 7.97
CA MET A 202 -21.00 18.61 8.56
C MET A 202 -21.95 19.76 8.20
N GLY A 203 -23.17 19.43 7.68
CA GLY A 203 -24.24 20.39 7.47
C GLY A 203 -24.37 20.88 6.02
N ASP A 204 -23.66 20.33 5.05
CA ASP A 204 -23.76 20.65 3.60
C ASP A 204 -23.65 22.17 3.31
N ASN A 205 -22.82 22.86 4.05
CA ASN A 205 -22.56 24.28 3.93
C ASN A 205 -21.21 24.54 3.26
N PHE A 206 -20.96 25.78 2.89
CA PHE A 206 -19.65 26.20 2.40
C PHE A 206 -18.74 26.58 3.58
N LEU A 207 -17.45 26.19 3.44
CA LEU A 207 -16.42 26.59 4.41
C LEU A 207 -16.22 28.11 4.37
N LYS A 208 -16.23 28.74 5.54
CA LYS A 208 -16.03 30.18 5.73
C LYS A 208 -14.81 30.45 6.57
N ASP A 209 -14.14 31.57 6.31
CA ASP A 209 -13.06 32.05 7.13
C ASP A 209 -13.58 32.70 8.44
N ALA A 210 -12.67 33.20 9.28
CA ALA A 210 -13.01 33.86 10.54
C ALA A 210 -13.83 35.14 10.37
N GLN A 211 -13.87 35.73 9.18
CA GLN A 211 -14.61 36.92 8.80
C GLN A 211 -15.98 36.59 8.18
N GLY A 212 -16.28 35.30 8.00
CA GLY A 212 -17.52 34.81 7.40
C GLY A 212 -17.52 34.78 5.87
N SER A 213 -16.39 35.08 5.22
CA SER A 213 -16.23 35.01 3.76
C SER A 213 -16.01 33.57 3.30
N LEU A 214 -16.46 33.27 2.07
CA LEU A 214 -16.24 31.94 1.49
C LEU A 214 -14.75 31.69 1.23
N VAL A 215 -14.27 30.51 1.63
CA VAL A 215 -12.91 30.07 1.33
C VAL A 215 -12.87 29.53 -0.10
N ILE A 216 -12.11 30.21 -0.97
CA ILE A 216 -11.93 29.84 -2.39
C ILE A 216 -10.43 29.53 -2.63
N PRO A 217 -10.01 28.27 -2.54
CA PRO A 217 -8.61 27.89 -2.74
C PRO A 217 -8.27 27.88 -4.24
N ALA A 218 -7.49 28.86 -4.66
CA ALA A 218 -6.92 28.91 -6.01
C ALA A 218 -5.62 28.08 -6.08
N VAL A 219 -5.40 27.35 -7.17
CA VAL A 219 -4.13 26.64 -7.40
C VAL A 219 -3.06 27.63 -7.89
N ASN A 220 -1.92 27.63 -7.20
CA ASN A 220 -0.76 28.41 -7.63
C ASN A 220 0.18 27.54 -8.48
N PHE A 221 -0.12 27.42 -9.77
CA PHE A 221 0.67 26.61 -10.70
C PHE A 221 2.13 27.06 -10.78
N ASP A 222 2.41 28.37 -10.70
CA ASP A 222 3.79 28.87 -10.75
C ASP A 222 4.62 28.43 -9.55
N ALA A 223 4.01 28.37 -8.37
CA ALA A 223 4.68 27.86 -7.16
C ALA A 223 4.98 26.37 -7.26
N ILE A 224 4.01 25.60 -7.75
CA ILE A 224 4.15 24.16 -7.95
C ILE A 224 5.18 23.86 -9.05
N GLN A 225 5.16 24.60 -10.15
CA GLN A 225 6.15 24.46 -11.23
C GLN A 225 7.57 24.76 -10.75
N ARG A 226 7.74 25.81 -9.92
CA ARG A 226 9.05 26.11 -9.32
C ARG A 226 9.52 24.99 -8.40
N PHE A 227 8.61 24.44 -7.61
CA PHE A 227 8.93 23.29 -6.76
C PHE A 227 9.31 22.07 -7.59
N ALA A 228 8.55 21.74 -8.63
CA ALA A 228 8.83 20.62 -9.53
C ALA A 228 10.21 20.77 -10.19
N ASN A 229 10.51 21.95 -10.73
CA ASN A 229 11.81 22.23 -11.35
C ASN A 229 12.97 22.12 -10.36
N ALA A 230 12.78 22.60 -9.13
CA ALA A 230 13.82 22.58 -8.10
C ALA A 230 14.04 21.17 -7.51
N SER A 231 13.01 20.35 -7.46
CA SER A 231 13.07 18.96 -6.93
C SER A 231 13.41 17.92 -8.02
N GLY A 232 13.42 18.30 -9.30
CA GLY A 232 13.54 17.36 -10.41
C GLY A 232 12.28 16.51 -10.64
N ALA A 233 11.16 16.88 -10.01
CA ALA A 233 9.92 16.14 -10.14
C ALA A 233 9.25 16.37 -11.52
N SER A 234 8.68 15.32 -12.09
CA SER A 234 7.78 15.47 -13.24
C SER A 234 6.46 16.09 -12.79
N LEU A 235 5.94 17.03 -13.57
CA LEU A 235 4.68 17.70 -13.28
C LEU A 235 3.63 17.32 -14.34
N THR A 236 2.46 16.93 -13.86
CA THR A 236 1.31 16.60 -14.71
C THR A 236 0.04 17.18 -14.11
N GLU A 237 -0.82 17.78 -14.92
CA GLU A 237 -2.16 18.15 -14.48
C GLU A 237 -3.06 16.94 -14.47
N LEU A 238 -3.93 16.83 -13.45
CA LEU A 238 -4.87 15.73 -13.35
C LEU A 238 -5.88 15.82 -14.51
N ASN A 239 -5.74 14.90 -15.47
CA ASN A 239 -6.67 14.68 -16.53
C ASN A 239 -7.35 13.31 -16.34
N LEU A 240 -8.69 13.28 -16.42
CA LEU A 240 -9.47 12.04 -16.32
C LEU A 240 -9.37 11.17 -17.59
N LEU A 241 -8.83 11.71 -18.69
CA LEU A 241 -8.52 10.91 -19.88
C LEU A 241 -7.33 10.00 -19.61
N ASN A 242 -7.42 8.75 -20.10
CA ASN A 242 -6.49 7.66 -19.77
C ASN A 242 -5.03 7.87 -20.24
N ASP A 243 -4.76 8.82 -21.13
CA ASP A 243 -3.44 9.01 -21.74
C ASP A 243 -2.31 9.31 -20.72
N ALA A 244 -2.66 9.87 -19.55
CA ALA A 244 -1.67 10.14 -18.49
C ALA A 244 -1.32 8.92 -17.64
N LEU A 245 -2.06 7.80 -17.74
CA LEU A 245 -1.79 6.60 -16.94
C LEU A 245 -0.62 5.78 -17.47
N SER A 246 -0.35 5.82 -18.79
CA SER A 246 0.74 5.05 -19.41
C SER A 246 2.10 5.34 -18.77
N ILE A 247 2.36 6.59 -18.38
CA ILE A 247 3.60 7.02 -17.73
C ILE A 247 3.83 6.28 -16.38
N TRP A 248 2.73 5.86 -15.72
CA TRP A 248 2.77 5.24 -14.39
C TRP A 248 2.69 3.72 -14.43
N LEU A 249 2.29 3.17 -15.59
CA LEU A 249 2.17 1.73 -15.81
C LEU A 249 3.46 1.15 -16.39
N GLU A 250 4.30 1.98 -17.04
CA GLU A 250 5.61 1.54 -17.52
C GLU A 250 6.65 1.61 -16.38
N PRO A 251 7.50 0.57 -16.24
CA PRO A 251 8.56 0.59 -15.24
C PRO A 251 9.54 1.71 -15.54
N PRO A 252 10.21 2.29 -14.53
CA PRO A 252 11.31 3.22 -14.77
C PRO A 252 12.40 2.50 -15.56
N ASN A 253 12.91 3.16 -16.62
CA ASN A 253 14.04 2.69 -17.43
C ASN A 253 15.32 2.65 -16.59
#